data_d42690637a83d54bb28324d9b4298e0e
#
_entry.id   d42690637a83d54bb28324d9b4298e0e
#
_cell.length_a   1.000
_cell.length_b   1.000
_cell.length_c   1.000
_cell.angle_alpha   90.00
_cell.angle_beta   90.00
_cell.angle_gamma   90.00
#
_symmetry.space_group_name_H-M   'P 1'
#
loop_
_entity.id
_entity.type
_entity.pdbx_description
1 polymer ?
#
loop_
_entity_poly.entity_id
_entity_poly.type
_entity_poly.pdbx_seq_one_letter_code
_entity_poly.pdbx_strand_id
1 'polypeptide(L)'
;DKVVKEQFEKRNPNRRVFQMTRAAYAGLQRYTFGWTGDCGNGDDVLQGWGQLANQIPVILSAGLGVIPFTTCDITGYCGDIEDYPSMAELYTRWIQFGAFNPLSRIHHEGDNPVEPWLFGPEAEKNAKEAIELKYRLLPYIYTYAREAHDTGLPIMRPLFLEYPADMETFSTDGQFLFGQELLVAPVVKKGARTKNVYLPEGTWIDYNNKQTVYTGEQWTTVEAPLSCIPMFVKQGSIIPTMPVMNYTHEKPVYPLIFEVFPAPKGEEASFTLYEDEGEDLGYQRDEFAKTPVRFRTEEGGYLLSVGAREGKGYAVPAPRNFIFRMYLKTAPKGITVQGKKVKKVKPERLEENPDDDTESMVWSWDKATGICSLRMPDRGEESRISLRL
;
A
#
# COMPACT_ATOMS: atom_id res chain seq x y z
N ASP A 1 6.33 -19.85 20.45
CA ASP A 1 6.63 -18.51 19.93
C ASP A 1 7.47 -17.68 20.93
N LYS A 2 7.01 -17.52 22.18
CA LYS A 2 7.75 -16.75 23.21
C LYS A 2 9.19 -17.27 23.41
N VAL A 3 9.38 -18.58 23.58
CA VAL A 3 10.70 -19.19 23.78
C VAL A 3 11.61 -18.97 22.57
N VAL A 4 11.07 -19.06 21.34
CA VAL A 4 11.84 -18.83 20.11
C VAL A 4 12.33 -17.37 20.08
N LYS A 5 11.44 -16.41 20.36
CA LYS A 5 11.79 -14.99 20.43
C LYS A 5 12.88 -14.74 21.48
N GLU A 6 12.71 -15.23 22.70
CA GLU A 6 13.66 -15.04 23.79
C GLU A 6 15.05 -15.63 23.46
N GLN A 7 15.11 -16.79 22.81
CA GLN A 7 16.37 -17.40 22.39
C GLN A 7 17.02 -16.65 21.22
N PHE A 8 16.20 -16.12 20.29
CA PHE A 8 16.71 -15.29 19.21
C PHE A 8 17.31 -13.99 19.74
N GLU A 9 16.61 -13.29 20.63
CA GLU A 9 17.05 -12.02 21.24
C GLU A 9 18.33 -12.18 22.06
N LYS A 10 18.50 -13.30 22.78
CA LYS A 10 19.75 -13.61 23.49
C LYS A 10 20.96 -13.73 22.55
N ARG A 11 20.76 -14.26 21.35
CA ARG A 11 21.82 -14.45 20.36
C ARG A 11 22.04 -13.23 19.48
N ASN A 12 21.00 -12.41 19.32
CA ASN A 12 20.95 -11.27 18.42
C ASN A 12 20.32 -10.06 19.13
N PRO A 13 20.98 -9.46 20.15
CA PRO A 13 20.36 -8.52 21.07
C PRO A 13 19.86 -7.21 20.43
N ASN A 14 20.31 -6.89 19.21
CA ASN A 14 19.90 -5.68 18.49
C ASN A 14 19.09 -5.99 17.21
N ARG A 15 18.64 -7.22 16.99
CA ARG A 15 17.88 -7.59 15.79
C ARG A 15 16.44 -7.92 16.10
N ARG A 16 15.55 -7.50 15.21
CA ARG A 16 14.13 -7.89 15.22
C ARG A 16 14.00 -9.37 14.90
N VAL A 17 13.21 -10.08 15.70
CA VAL A 17 12.85 -11.46 15.37
C VAL A 17 11.82 -11.45 14.24
N PHE A 18 12.00 -12.33 13.27
CA PHE A 18 10.97 -12.70 12.31
C PHE A 18 10.62 -14.17 12.52
N GLN A 19 9.38 -14.42 12.88
CA GLN A 19 8.81 -15.76 12.95
C GLN A 19 7.34 -15.73 12.58
N MET A 20 6.80 -16.84 12.09
CA MET A 20 5.42 -16.99 11.69
C MET A 20 4.85 -18.29 12.25
N THR A 21 3.59 -18.26 12.69
CA THR A 21 2.89 -19.41 13.26
C THR A 21 1.42 -19.40 12.88
N ARG A 22 0.82 -20.59 12.71
CA ARG A 22 -0.63 -20.73 12.55
C ARG A 22 -1.38 -20.93 13.86
N ALA A 23 -0.67 -21.25 14.94
CA ALA A 23 -1.26 -21.42 16.25
C ALA A 23 -1.41 -20.05 16.92
N ALA A 24 -2.62 -19.52 16.89
CA ALA A 24 -2.91 -18.18 17.41
C ALA A 24 -3.72 -18.22 18.70
N TYR A 25 -3.37 -17.33 19.63
CA TYR A 25 -4.12 -17.01 20.83
C TYR A 25 -3.86 -15.54 21.21
N ALA A 26 -4.71 -14.97 22.04
CA ALA A 26 -4.56 -13.59 22.51
C ALA A 26 -3.14 -13.36 23.10
N GLY A 27 -2.45 -12.34 22.60
CA GLY A 27 -1.07 -12.04 22.95
C GLY A 27 -0.02 -12.56 21.97
N LEU A 28 -0.41 -13.28 20.91
CA LEU A 28 0.47 -13.76 19.84
C LEU A 28 1.25 -12.62 19.18
N GLN A 29 0.60 -11.50 18.94
CA GLN A 29 1.16 -10.31 18.29
C GLN A 29 2.46 -9.79 18.92
N ARG A 30 2.74 -10.16 20.17
CA ARG A 30 3.99 -9.82 20.84
C ARG A 30 5.20 -10.64 20.39
N TYR A 31 4.97 -11.72 19.68
CA TYR A 31 5.99 -12.72 19.39
C TYR A 31 6.17 -13.04 17.92
N THR A 32 5.09 -13.02 17.14
CA THR A 32 5.11 -13.61 15.80
C THR A 32 4.01 -13.04 14.91
N PHE A 33 4.18 -13.25 13.59
CA PHE A 33 3.12 -13.10 12.59
C PHE A 33 2.20 -14.32 12.60
N GLY A 34 0.91 -14.13 12.29
CA GLY A 34 -0.05 -15.21 12.09
C GLY A 34 -0.23 -15.56 10.62
N TRP A 35 -0.62 -16.81 10.33
CA TRP A 35 -1.25 -17.15 9.06
C TRP A 35 -2.40 -18.12 9.27
N THR A 36 -3.30 -18.18 8.30
CA THR A 36 -4.58 -18.89 8.43
C THR A 36 -4.45 -20.42 8.33
N GLY A 37 -3.24 -20.92 8.06
CA GLY A 37 -2.98 -22.35 7.87
C GLY A 37 -3.24 -22.81 6.44
N ASP A 38 -3.32 -24.12 6.29
CA ASP A 38 -3.35 -24.80 5.01
C ASP A 38 -4.71 -24.60 4.31
N CYS A 39 -4.75 -23.77 3.27
CA CYS A 39 -5.93 -23.53 2.45
C CYS A 39 -5.78 -24.22 1.10
N GLY A 40 -6.88 -24.79 0.57
CA GLY A 40 -6.86 -25.52 -0.70
C GLY A 40 -6.79 -24.61 -1.92
N ASN A 41 -6.28 -25.14 -3.03
CA ASN A 41 -6.14 -24.44 -4.31
C ASN A 41 -6.97 -25.05 -5.45
N GLY A 42 -7.78 -26.09 -5.18
CA GLY A 42 -8.59 -26.74 -6.20
C GLY A 42 -9.52 -25.81 -6.97
N ASP A 43 -9.93 -26.22 -8.17
CA ASP A 43 -10.83 -25.43 -9.04
C ASP A 43 -12.29 -25.40 -8.52
N ASP A 44 -12.61 -26.21 -7.51
CA ASP A 44 -13.93 -26.20 -6.92
C ASP A 44 -14.14 -24.98 -6.00
N VAL A 45 -15.41 -24.62 -5.82
CA VAL A 45 -15.83 -23.46 -5.04
C VAL A 45 -15.42 -23.59 -3.57
N LEU A 46 -15.29 -24.80 -3.05
CA LEU A 46 -14.99 -25.03 -1.63
C LEU A 46 -13.49 -25.05 -1.35
N GLN A 47 -12.66 -25.52 -2.28
CA GLN A 47 -11.23 -25.68 -2.05
C GLN A 47 -10.38 -24.55 -2.63
N GLY A 48 -10.76 -24.02 -3.79
CA GLY A 48 -9.99 -22.94 -4.44
C GLY A 48 -10.61 -21.58 -4.26
N TRP A 49 -11.68 -21.31 -5.01
CA TRP A 49 -12.34 -20.00 -4.99
C TRP A 49 -13.03 -19.69 -3.66
N GLY A 50 -13.61 -20.71 -3.00
CA GLY A 50 -14.20 -20.54 -1.68
C GLY A 50 -13.16 -20.25 -0.62
N GLN A 51 -11.98 -20.87 -0.71
CA GLN A 51 -10.88 -20.58 0.21
C GLN A 51 -10.34 -19.15 0.01
N LEU A 52 -10.14 -18.72 -1.23
CA LEU A 52 -9.76 -17.32 -1.52
C LEU A 52 -10.77 -16.34 -0.91
N ALA A 53 -12.07 -16.59 -1.12
CA ALA A 53 -13.13 -15.74 -0.58
C ALA A 53 -13.11 -15.69 0.96
N ASN A 54 -12.87 -16.82 1.61
CA ASN A 54 -12.86 -16.93 3.07
C ASN A 54 -11.64 -16.27 3.72
N GLN A 55 -10.52 -16.10 3.00
CA GLN A 55 -9.33 -15.46 3.59
C GLN A 55 -9.60 -14.00 3.97
N ILE A 56 -10.45 -13.29 3.25
CA ILE A 56 -10.75 -11.89 3.53
C ILE A 56 -11.34 -11.74 4.94
N PRO A 57 -12.51 -12.30 5.25
CA PRO A 57 -13.12 -12.14 6.59
C PRO A 57 -12.27 -12.78 7.70
N VAL A 58 -11.51 -13.85 7.42
CA VAL A 58 -10.65 -14.48 8.44
C VAL A 58 -9.50 -13.55 8.84
N ILE A 59 -8.82 -12.94 7.88
CA ILE A 59 -7.71 -12.00 8.16
C ILE A 59 -8.24 -10.71 8.81
N LEU A 60 -9.40 -10.20 8.36
CA LEU A 60 -10.04 -9.06 9.00
C LEU A 60 -10.42 -9.34 10.45
N SER A 61 -10.97 -10.55 10.72
CA SER A 61 -11.32 -10.98 12.08
C SER A 61 -10.07 -11.14 12.97
N ALA A 62 -8.97 -11.66 12.43
CA ALA A 62 -7.70 -11.72 13.15
C ALA A 62 -7.18 -10.32 13.52
N GLY A 63 -7.28 -9.36 12.60
CA GLY A 63 -6.94 -7.95 12.85
C GLY A 63 -7.77 -7.34 13.96
N LEU A 64 -9.09 -7.56 13.98
CA LEU A 64 -9.99 -7.15 15.07
C LEU A 64 -9.66 -7.84 16.39
N GLY A 65 -9.14 -9.09 16.34
CA GLY A 65 -8.60 -9.82 17.48
C GLY A 65 -7.23 -9.35 17.97
N VAL A 66 -6.76 -8.19 17.46
CA VAL A 66 -5.43 -7.60 17.79
C VAL A 66 -4.27 -8.48 17.32
N ILE A 67 -4.44 -9.19 16.19
CA ILE A 67 -3.37 -9.91 15.48
C ILE A 67 -3.22 -9.27 14.08
N PRO A 68 -2.70 -8.04 14.01
CA PRO A 68 -2.76 -7.20 12.80
C PRO A 68 -1.90 -7.72 11.65
N PHE A 69 -0.91 -8.55 11.95
CA PHE A 69 0.00 -9.12 10.95
C PHE A 69 -0.35 -10.58 10.67
N THR A 70 -1.53 -10.79 10.10
CA THR A 70 -2.00 -12.11 9.66
C THR A 70 -2.00 -12.19 8.14
N THR A 71 -1.58 -13.33 7.60
CA THR A 71 -1.56 -13.64 6.17
C THR A 71 -2.25 -14.98 5.91
N CYS A 72 -2.23 -15.42 4.66
CA CYS A 72 -2.62 -16.76 4.22
C CYS A 72 -1.54 -17.38 3.34
N ASP A 73 -1.70 -18.64 3.00
CA ASP A 73 -0.90 -19.28 1.96
C ASP A 73 -1.44 -18.81 0.60
N ILE A 74 -0.76 -17.80 0.03
CA ILE A 74 -1.14 -17.22 -1.26
C ILE A 74 -0.94 -18.27 -2.34
N THR A 75 -1.94 -18.45 -3.18
CA THR A 75 -2.13 -19.48 -4.20
C THR A 75 -2.77 -20.78 -3.69
N GLY A 76 -2.98 -20.90 -2.38
CA GLY A 76 -3.46 -22.12 -1.73
C GLY A 76 -2.33 -23.10 -1.45
N TYR A 77 -2.39 -23.77 -0.29
CA TYR A 77 -1.35 -24.70 0.16
C TYR A 77 -1.59 -26.12 -0.35
N CYS A 78 -2.83 -26.64 -0.18
CA CYS A 78 -3.18 -28.04 -0.46
C CYS A 78 -3.80 -28.22 -1.83
N GLY A 79 -3.49 -29.34 -2.45
CA GLY A 79 -4.12 -29.84 -3.66
C GLY A 79 -3.16 -29.94 -4.85
N ASP A 80 -3.31 -31.01 -5.62
CA ASP A 80 -2.49 -31.23 -6.79
C ASP A 80 -2.84 -30.25 -7.92
N ILE A 81 -1.83 -29.75 -8.61
CA ILE A 81 -1.96 -28.91 -9.80
C ILE A 81 -1.69 -29.79 -11.03
N GLU A 82 -2.74 -30.42 -11.57
CA GLU A 82 -2.61 -31.25 -12.76
C GLU A 82 -2.50 -30.43 -14.05
N ASP A 83 -3.14 -29.25 -14.10
CA ASP A 83 -3.17 -28.36 -15.26
C ASP A 83 -3.01 -26.90 -14.84
N TYR A 84 -1.78 -26.39 -14.91
CA TYR A 84 -1.45 -25.01 -14.56
C TYR A 84 -2.21 -23.95 -15.35
N PRO A 85 -2.36 -24.06 -16.70
CA PRO A 85 -3.17 -23.10 -17.47
C PRO A 85 -4.61 -22.98 -17.02
N SER A 86 -5.25 -24.07 -16.62
CA SER A 86 -6.65 -24.01 -16.13
C SER A 86 -6.79 -23.27 -14.81
N MET A 87 -5.73 -23.24 -14.02
CA MET A 87 -5.65 -22.55 -12.73
C MET A 87 -5.24 -21.07 -12.83
N ALA A 88 -4.85 -20.59 -14.03
CA ALA A 88 -4.26 -19.27 -14.24
C ALA A 88 -5.12 -18.11 -13.70
N GLU A 89 -6.46 -18.17 -13.83
CA GLU A 89 -7.36 -17.15 -13.30
C GLU A 89 -7.35 -17.14 -11.78
N LEU A 90 -7.52 -18.31 -11.13
CA LEU A 90 -7.50 -18.42 -9.67
C LEU A 90 -6.17 -17.94 -9.10
N TYR A 91 -5.05 -18.41 -9.70
CA TYR A 91 -3.70 -17.97 -9.35
C TYR A 91 -3.55 -16.46 -9.38
N THR A 92 -3.96 -15.84 -10.49
CA THR A 92 -3.91 -14.38 -10.65
C THR A 92 -4.69 -13.66 -9.55
N ARG A 93 -5.92 -14.12 -9.25
CA ARG A 93 -6.76 -13.49 -8.20
C ARG A 93 -6.17 -13.69 -6.80
N TRP A 94 -5.54 -14.83 -6.53
CA TRP A 94 -4.80 -15.03 -5.29
C TRP A 94 -3.62 -14.05 -5.13
N ILE A 95 -2.80 -13.88 -6.17
CA ILE A 95 -1.65 -12.96 -6.11
C ILE A 95 -2.14 -11.51 -5.96
N GLN A 96 -3.19 -11.12 -6.67
CA GLN A 96 -3.80 -9.80 -6.53
C GLN A 96 -4.27 -9.52 -5.09
N PHE A 97 -4.98 -10.48 -4.47
CA PHE A 97 -5.35 -10.37 -3.06
C PHE A 97 -4.12 -10.36 -2.15
N GLY A 98 -3.17 -11.26 -2.40
CA GLY A 98 -1.95 -11.39 -1.62
C GLY A 98 -1.08 -10.13 -1.58
N ALA A 99 -1.14 -9.29 -2.61
CA ALA A 99 -0.44 -8.00 -2.61
C ALA A 99 -0.90 -7.06 -1.47
N PHE A 100 -2.12 -7.24 -0.97
CA PHE A 100 -2.70 -6.45 0.12
C PHE A 100 -2.76 -7.18 1.47
N ASN A 101 -2.13 -8.34 1.59
CA ASN A 101 -1.93 -8.93 2.90
C ASN A 101 -0.78 -8.21 3.62
N PRO A 102 -0.83 -8.03 4.96
CA PRO A 102 0.26 -7.40 5.71
C PRO A 102 1.61 -8.07 5.46
N LEU A 103 1.63 -9.40 5.40
CA LEU A 103 2.74 -10.22 4.96
C LEU A 103 2.32 -11.00 3.71
N SER A 104 3.18 -11.13 2.70
CA SER A 104 2.89 -11.92 1.51
C SER A 104 3.89 -13.05 1.36
N ARG A 105 3.36 -14.26 1.25
CA ARG A 105 4.12 -15.48 1.01
C ARG A 105 3.35 -16.36 0.02
N ILE A 106 3.94 -16.62 -1.14
CA ILE A 106 3.48 -17.69 -2.03
C ILE A 106 3.92 -19.00 -1.40
N HIS A 107 2.98 -19.92 -1.20
CA HIS A 107 3.29 -21.18 -0.51
C HIS A 107 2.35 -22.28 -0.96
N HIS A 108 2.93 -23.44 -1.23
CA HIS A 108 2.24 -24.66 -1.65
C HIS A 108 2.96 -25.89 -1.11
N GLU A 109 2.23 -27.02 -0.97
CA GLU A 109 2.79 -28.27 -0.49
C GLU A 109 3.43 -29.10 -1.61
N GLY A 110 4.28 -30.05 -1.21
CA GLY A 110 4.80 -31.10 -2.08
C GLY A 110 5.69 -30.60 -3.21
N ASP A 111 5.67 -31.37 -4.30
CA ASP A 111 6.52 -31.15 -5.48
C ASP A 111 5.81 -30.30 -6.57
N ASN A 112 4.72 -29.61 -6.22
CA ASN A 112 3.99 -28.75 -7.14
C ASN A 112 4.53 -27.31 -7.04
N PRO A 113 5.40 -26.87 -7.95
CA PRO A 113 5.89 -25.50 -7.96
C PRO A 113 4.75 -24.52 -8.32
N VAL A 114 4.79 -23.29 -7.75
CA VAL A 114 3.77 -22.26 -7.95
C VAL A 114 4.35 -20.92 -8.41
N GLU A 115 5.41 -21.00 -9.17
CA GLU A 115 6.01 -19.83 -9.79
C GLU A 115 5.13 -19.29 -10.92
N PRO A 116 5.05 -17.96 -11.08
CA PRO A 116 4.09 -17.31 -12.00
C PRO A 116 4.14 -17.79 -13.45
N TRP A 117 5.34 -18.10 -13.96
CA TRP A 117 5.53 -18.52 -15.37
C TRP A 117 4.92 -19.88 -15.71
N LEU A 118 4.60 -20.71 -14.72
CA LEU A 118 3.96 -22.02 -14.94
C LEU A 118 2.48 -21.87 -15.32
N PHE A 119 1.82 -20.78 -14.91
CA PHE A 119 0.42 -20.52 -15.17
C PHE A 119 0.19 -19.78 -16.49
N GLY A 120 1.23 -19.56 -17.27
CA GLY A 120 1.17 -18.92 -18.58
C GLY A 120 1.46 -17.41 -18.55
N PRO A 121 1.73 -16.83 -19.73
CA PRO A 121 2.28 -15.46 -19.83
C PRO A 121 1.35 -14.35 -19.31
N GLU A 122 0.02 -14.53 -19.38
CA GLU A 122 -0.91 -13.55 -18.83
C GLU A 122 -0.92 -13.58 -17.30
N ALA A 123 -0.91 -14.78 -16.70
CA ALA A 123 -0.83 -14.93 -15.24
C ALA A 123 0.51 -14.41 -14.70
N GLU A 124 1.62 -14.71 -15.36
CA GLU A 124 2.94 -14.20 -15.03
C GLU A 124 2.97 -12.67 -15.03
N LYS A 125 2.47 -12.05 -16.10
CA LYS A 125 2.38 -10.58 -16.21
C LYS A 125 1.56 -9.99 -15.08
N ASN A 126 0.34 -10.50 -14.84
CA ASN A 126 -0.57 -9.99 -13.84
C ASN A 126 -0.01 -10.19 -12.42
N ALA A 127 0.66 -11.32 -12.17
CA ALA A 127 1.33 -11.58 -10.90
C ALA A 127 2.47 -10.60 -10.66
N LYS A 128 3.31 -10.37 -11.68
CA LYS A 128 4.39 -9.37 -11.62
C LYS A 128 3.86 -7.99 -11.28
N GLU A 129 2.82 -7.53 -11.96
CA GLU A 129 2.21 -6.20 -11.72
C GLU A 129 1.66 -6.07 -10.29
N ALA A 130 1.03 -7.12 -9.75
CA ALA A 130 0.53 -7.14 -8.38
C ALA A 130 1.66 -7.14 -7.34
N ILE A 131 2.73 -7.91 -7.56
CA ILE A 131 3.91 -7.93 -6.69
C ILE A 131 4.64 -6.59 -6.73
N GLU A 132 4.82 -6.00 -7.92
CA GLU A 132 5.41 -4.67 -8.08
C GLU A 132 4.58 -3.58 -7.39
N LEU A 133 3.24 -3.68 -7.43
CA LEU A 133 2.36 -2.78 -6.68
C LEU A 133 2.63 -2.86 -5.17
N LYS A 134 2.77 -4.07 -4.61
CA LYS A 134 3.14 -4.24 -3.21
C LYS A 134 4.49 -3.59 -2.89
N TYR A 135 5.50 -3.78 -3.74
CA TYR A 135 6.81 -3.15 -3.56
C TYR A 135 6.71 -1.62 -3.60
N ARG A 136 5.95 -1.08 -4.55
CA ARG A 136 5.70 0.38 -4.58
C ARG A 136 5.07 0.90 -3.31
N LEU A 137 4.16 0.14 -2.70
CA LEU A 137 3.44 0.51 -1.48
C LEU A 137 4.23 0.23 -0.18
N LEU A 138 5.46 -0.28 -0.22
CA LEU A 138 6.20 -0.60 1.02
C LEU A 138 6.33 0.57 2.00
N PRO A 139 6.59 1.83 1.60
CA PRO A 139 6.63 2.95 2.55
C PRO A 139 5.27 3.20 3.24
N TYR A 140 4.18 3.01 2.50
CA TYR A 140 2.82 3.07 3.02
C TYR A 140 2.54 1.92 4.01
N ILE A 141 2.84 0.69 3.60
CA ILE A 141 2.66 -0.52 4.43
C ILE A 141 3.48 -0.42 5.72
N TYR A 142 4.72 0.05 5.64
CA TYR A 142 5.61 0.16 6.78
C TYR A 142 5.15 1.23 7.79
N THR A 143 4.62 2.34 7.29
CA THR A 143 4.00 3.37 8.14
C THR A 143 2.79 2.81 8.89
N TYR A 144 1.92 2.04 8.22
CA TYR A 144 0.79 1.39 8.88
C TYR A 144 1.20 0.24 9.79
N ALA A 145 2.32 -0.43 9.52
CA ALA A 145 2.90 -1.38 10.46
C ALA A 145 3.33 -0.70 11.78
N ARG A 146 3.85 0.53 11.68
CA ARG A 146 4.16 1.34 12.87
C ARG A 146 2.87 1.77 13.61
N GLU A 147 1.84 2.18 12.90
CA GLU A 147 0.54 2.47 13.52
C GLU A 147 -0.01 1.25 14.26
N ALA A 148 0.03 0.07 13.63
CA ALA A 148 -0.41 -1.18 14.26
C ALA A 148 0.41 -1.52 15.52
N HIS A 149 1.71 -1.24 15.53
CA HIS A 149 2.55 -1.38 16.71
C HIS A 149 2.14 -0.42 17.84
N ASP A 150 1.86 0.84 17.50
CA ASP A 150 1.57 1.89 18.49
C ASP A 150 0.13 1.80 19.04
N THR A 151 -0.83 1.37 18.21
CA THR A 151 -2.27 1.48 18.52
C THR A 151 -3.00 0.13 18.53
N GLY A 152 -2.47 -0.89 17.88
CA GLY A 152 -3.13 -2.17 17.62
C GLY A 152 -4.07 -2.17 16.41
N LEU A 153 -4.26 -1.03 15.71
CA LEU A 153 -5.09 -0.95 14.52
C LEU A 153 -4.45 -1.73 13.35
N PRO A 154 -5.15 -2.67 12.73
CA PRO A 154 -4.58 -3.41 11.61
C PRO A 154 -4.50 -2.55 10.35
N ILE A 155 -3.60 -2.91 9.41
CA ILE A 155 -3.57 -2.29 8.09
C ILE A 155 -4.75 -2.76 7.21
N MET A 156 -5.11 -4.05 7.27
CA MET A 156 -6.36 -4.55 6.67
C MET A 156 -7.52 -4.30 7.64
N ARG A 157 -8.45 -3.43 7.26
CA ARG A 157 -9.55 -2.98 8.13
C ARG A 157 -10.91 -3.30 7.51
N PRO A 158 -11.85 -3.93 8.24
CA PRO A 158 -13.23 -3.94 7.80
C PRO A 158 -13.75 -2.49 7.74
N LEU A 159 -14.64 -2.21 6.78
CA LEU A 159 -15.11 -0.85 6.55
C LEU A 159 -15.74 -0.20 7.79
N PHE A 160 -16.48 -0.97 8.58
CA PHE A 160 -17.12 -0.46 9.81
C PHE A 160 -16.15 0.05 10.88
N LEU A 161 -14.87 -0.31 10.81
CA LEU A 161 -13.86 0.21 11.75
C LEU A 161 -13.61 1.71 11.54
N GLU A 162 -13.68 2.18 10.29
CA GLU A 162 -13.52 3.60 9.93
C GLU A 162 -14.86 4.32 9.73
N TYR A 163 -15.93 3.56 9.44
CA TYR A 163 -17.28 4.07 9.19
C TYR A 163 -18.33 3.40 10.08
N PRO A 164 -18.22 3.49 11.43
CA PRO A 164 -19.08 2.73 12.35
C PRO A 164 -20.55 3.18 12.36
N ALA A 165 -20.85 4.37 11.87
CA ALA A 165 -22.22 4.89 11.77
C ALA A 165 -22.94 4.41 10.50
N ASP A 166 -22.21 3.88 9.51
CA ASP A 166 -22.75 3.39 8.27
C ASP A 166 -23.03 1.88 8.39
N MET A 167 -24.30 1.53 8.57
CA MET A 167 -24.74 0.14 8.78
C MET A 167 -24.47 -0.79 7.60
N GLU A 168 -24.37 -0.26 6.36
CA GLU A 168 -24.08 -1.06 5.18
C GLU A 168 -22.66 -1.63 5.24
N THR A 169 -21.74 -0.95 5.91
CA THR A 169 -20.33 -1.39 6.05
C THR A 169 -20.16 -2.68 6.83
N PHE A 170 -21.16 -3.09 7.64
CA PHE A 170 -21.15 -4.35 8.38
C PHE A 170 -21.47 -5.57 7.51
N SER A 171 -21.94 -5.34 6.28
CA SER A 171 -22.28 -6.39 5.31
C SER A 171 -21.29 -6.49 4.14
N THR A 172 -20.08 -5.91 4.29
CA THR A 172 -19.10 -5.80 3.21
C THR A 172 -17.88 -6.73 3.41
N ASP A 173 -18.11 -7.99 3.68
CA ASP A 173 -17.08 -9.02 3.98
C ASP A 173 -16.14 -9.39 2.82
N GLY A 174 -16.47 -9.00 1.59
CA GLY A 174 -15.69 -9.24 0.37
C GLY A 174 -14.80 -8.06 -0.07
N GLN A 175 -14.64 -7.04 0.76
CA GLN A 175 -13.82 -5.85 0.54
C GLN A 175 -13.32 -5.28 1.86
N PHE A 176 -12.27 -4.46 1.81
CA PHE A 176 -11.66 -3.91 3.02
C PHE A 176 -10.94 -2.59 2.72
N LEU A 177 -10.65 -1.83 3.77
CA LEU A 177 -9.68 -0.75 3.71
C LEU A 177 -8.27 -1.30 3.96
N PHE A 178 -7.31 -0.83 3.18
CA PHE A 178 -5.89 -1.06 3.37
C PHE A 178 -5.25 0.27 3.81
N GLY A 179 -4.99 0.41 5.11
CA GLY A 179 -4.84 1.70 5.76
C GLY A 179 -6.19 2.42 5.84
N GLN A 180 -6.17 3.75 5.81
CA GLN A 180 -7.38 4.60 5.82
C GLN A 180 -7.75 5.11 4.43
N GLU A 181 -6.80 5.12 3.50
CA GLU A 181 -6.90 5.81 2.22
C GLU A 181 -7.32 4.90 1.06
N LEU A 182 -6.99 3.60 1.12
CA LEU A 182 -7.23 2.66 0.01
C LEU A 182 -8.35 1.67 0.35
N LEU A 183 -9.38 1.62 -0.47
CA LEU A 183 -10.38 0.56 -0.45
C LEU A 183 -10.04 -0.47 -1.52
N VAL A 184 -9.98 -1.75 -1.14
CA VAL A 184 -9.62 -2.88 -1.99
C VAL A 184 -10.78 -3.86 -2.05
N ALA A 185 -11.19 -4.26 -3.26
CA ALA A 185 -12.32 -5.15 -3.48
C ALA A 185 -11.91 -6.37 -4.36
N PRO A 186 -11.27 -7.39 -3.78
CA PRO A 186 -10.79 -8.56 -4.53
C PRO A 186 -11.91 -9.29 -5.27
N VAL A 187 -11.58 -9.80 -6.45
CA VAL A 187 -12.48 -10.67 -7.21
C VAL A 187 -12.26 -12.10 -6.76
N VAL A 188 -13.29 -12.69 -6.15
CA VAL A 188 -13.23 -14.02 -5.53
C VAL A 188 -14.20 -15.01 -6.18
N LYS A 189 -14.67 -14.71 -7.39
CA LYS A 189 -15.61 -15.56 -8.15
C LYS A 189 -15.04 -15.88 -9.53
N LYS A 190 -14.99 -17.17 -9.86
CA LYS A 190 -14.53 -17.66 -11.17
C LYS A 190 -15.26 -16.99 -12.34
N GLY A 191 -14.51 -16.54 -13.33
CA GLY A 191 -15.04 -15.93 -14.55
C GLY A 191 -15.58 -14.51 -14.38
N ALA A 192 -15.60 -13.95 -13.17
CA ALA A 192 -16.09 -12.59 -12.97
C ALA A 192 -15.14 -11.54 -13.58
N ARG A 193 -15.73 -10.60 -14.30
CA ARG A 193 -15.05 -9.46 -14.92
C ARG A 193 -15.63 -8.12 -14.47
N THR A 194 -16.55 -8.18 -13.53
CA THR A 194 -17.10 -7.03 -12.80
C THR A 194 -17.15 -7.37 -11.30
N LYS A 195 -17.12 -6.35 -10.46
CA LYS A 195 -17.25 -6.45 -9.01
C LYS A 195 -18.27 -5.42 -8.54
N ASN A 196 -19.20 -5.84 -7.69
CA ASN A 196 -20.04 -4.92 -6.95
C ASN A 196 -19.32 -4.50 -5.69
N VAL A 197 -19.16 -3.19 -5.49
CA VAL A 197 -18.37 -2.59 -4.42
C VAL A 197 -19.22 -1.56 -3.69
N TYR A 198 -19.24 -1.60 -2.37
CA TYR A 198 -19.80 -0.55 -1.55
C TYR A 198 -18.74 0.52 -1.29
N LEU A 199 -19.02 1.74 -1.64
CA LEU A 199 -18.16 2.90 -1.32
C LEU A 199 -18.79 3.66 -0.16
N PRO A 200 -18.14 3.73 1.02
CA PRO A 200 -18.62 4.51 2.15
C PRO A 200 -18.62 6.02 1.87
N GLU A 201 -19.12 6.81 2.83
CA GLU A 201 -19.15 8.26 2.75
C GLU A 201 -17.83 8.86 2.22
N GLY A 202 -17.95 9.82 1.29
CA GLY A 202 -16.84 10.55 0.69
C GLY A 202 -16.83 10.47 -0.83
N THR A 203 -15.74 10.93 -1.39
CA THR A 203 -15.44 10.82 -2.82
C THR A 203 -14.29 9.83 -3.02
N TRP A 204 -14.49 8.89 -3.91
CA TRP A 204 -13.54 7.83 -4.20
C TRP A 204 -13.03 7.92 -5.65
N ILE A 205 -11.75 7.71 -5.84
CA ILE A 205 -11.10 7.78 -7.13
C ILE A 205 -10.58 6.39 -7.47
N ASP A 206 -10.90 5.87 -8.65
CA ASP A 206 -10.33 4.61 -9.13
C ASP A 206 -8.80 4.69 -9.13
N TYR A 207 -8.16 3.88 -8.28
CA TYR A 207 -6.70 3.92 -8.14
C TYR A 207 -5.97 3.34 -9.36
N ASN A 208 -6.63 2.52 -10.19
CA ASN A 208 -5.99 1.96 -11.38
C ASN A 208 -5.83 3.00 -12.50
N ASN A 209 -6.86 3.83 -12.74
CA ASN A 209 -6.81 4.86 -13.78
C ASN A 209 -6.63 6.28 -13.25
N LYS A 210 -6.86 6.50 -11.95
CA LYS A 210 -6.73 7.79 -11.23
C LYS A 210 -7.56 8.96 -11.84
N GLN A 211 -8.57 8.63 -12.65
CA GLN A 211 -9.42 9.61 -13.34
C GLN A 211 -10.89 9.43 -13.03
N THR A 212 -11.37 8.19 -12.92
CA THR A 212 -12.76 7.90 -12.63
C THR A 212 -13.07 8.20 -11.17
N VAL A 213 -14.11 9.01 -10.96
CA VAL A 213 -14.51 9.47 -9.63
C VAL A 213 -15.89 8.94 -9.31
N TYR A 214 -16.06 8.44 -8.10
CA TYR A 214 -17.30 7.89 -7.57
C TYR A 214 -17.73 8.68 -6.33
N THR A 215 -19.04 8.87 -6.18
CA THR A 215 -19.63 9.35 -4.93
C THR A 215 -19.84 8.15 -4.00
N GLY A 216 -19.57 8.32 -2.72
CA GLY A 216 -19.81 7.28 -1.71
C GLY A 216 -21.28 7.11 -1.30
N GLU A 217 -21.48 6.36 -0.22
CA GLU A 217 -22.78 5.93 0.33
C GLU A 217 -23.62 5.12 -0.66
N GLN A 218 -22.96 4.33 -1.50
CA GLN A 218 -23.67 3.51 -2.49
C GLN A 218 -22.88 2.29 -2.94
N TRP A 219 -23.63 1.28 -3.40
CA TRP A 219 -23.10 0.18 -4.16
C TRP A 219 -22.87 0.62 -5.62
N THR A 220 -21.72 0.25 -6.17
CA THR A 220 -21.39 0.49 -7.58
C THR A 220 -20.81 -0.77 -8.19
N THR A 221 -21.17 -1.04 -9.43
CA THR A 221 -20.58 -2.13 -10.22
C THR A 221 -19.45 -1.56 -11.05
N VAL A 222 -18.26 -2.13 -10.89
CA VAL A 222 -17.05 -1.69 -11.60
C VAL A 222 -16.48 -2.82 -12.45
N GLU A 223 -15.79 -2.45 -13.52
CA GLU A 223 -15.02 -3.38 -14.33
C GLU A 223 -13.87 -3.97 -13.53
N ALA A 224 -13.68 -5.27 -13.67
CA ALA A 224 -12.64 -6.03 -12.96
C ALA A 224 -11.97 -7.04 -13.92
N PRO A 225 -11.32 -6.59 -14.99
CA PRO A 225 -10.59 -7.46 -15.90
C PRO A 225 -9.53 -8.26 -15.12
N LEU A 226 -9.04 -9.35 -15.68
CA LEU A 226 -8.07 -10.20 -15.00
C LEU A 226 -6.75 -9.46 -14.70
N SER A 227 -6.44 -8.43 -15.46
CA SER A 227 -5.24 -7.60 -15.31
C SER A 227 -5.25 -6.67 -14.10
N CYS A 228 -6.36 -6.50 -13.37
CA CYS A 228 -6.38 -5.60 -12.23
C CYS A 228 -7.27 -6.08 -11.08
N ILE A 229 -6.96 -5.58 -9.89
CA ILE A 229 -7.82 -5.64 -8.72
C ILE A 229 -8.55 -4.29 -8.58
N PRO A 230 -9.88 -4.27 -8.37
CA PRO A 230 -10.60 -3.03 -8.09
C PRO A 230 -10.08 -2.38 -6.80
N MET A 231 -9.61 -1.15 -6.94
CA MET A 231 -9.06 -0.34 -5.85
C MET A 231 -9.51 1.10 -6.00
N PHE A 232 -9.78 1.72 -4.86
CA PHE A 232 -10.22 3.11 -4.79
C PHE A 232 -9.41 3.85 -3.75
N VAL A 233 -9.00 5.06 -4.07
CA VAL A 233 -8.38 5.96 -3.10
C VAL A 233 -9.39 7.02 -2.69
N LYS A 234 -9.48 7.29 -1.40
CA LYS A 234 -10.31 8.36 -0.88
C LYS A 234 -9.77 9.71 -1.31
N GLN A 235 -10.61 10.62 -1.78
CA GLN A 235 -10.22 11.99 -2.01
C GLN A 235 -9.71 12.63 -0.71
N GLY A 236 -8.65 13.42 -0.78
CA GLY A 236 -7.99 13.94 0.41
C GLY A 236 -6.90 13.01 0.97
N SER A 237 -6.37 12.11 0.14
CA SER A 237 -5.33 11.15 0.56
C SER A 237 -3.95 11.49 0.03
N ILE A 238 -2.94 11.05 0.75
CA ILE A 238 -1.53 11.05 0.34
C ILE A 238 -0.99 9.64 0.52
N ILE A 239 -0.50 9.03 -0.57
CA ILE A 239 0.02 7.66 -0.58
C ILE A 239 1.53 7.70 -0.85
N PRO A 240 2.39 7.42 0.11
CA PRO A 240 3.82 7.28 -0.15
C PRO A 240 4.10 5.98 -0.91
N THR A 241 4.91 6.08 -1.95
CA THR A 241 5.35 4.97 -2.78
C THR A 241 6.84 5.07 -3.07
N MET A 242 7.42 3.99 -3.59
CA MET A 242 8.81 3.93 -3.99
C MET A 242 8.98 3.25 -5.35
N PRO A 243 10.12 3.41 -6.03
CA PRO A 243 10.45 2.65 -7.22
C PRO A 243 10.50 1.14 -6.95
N VAL A 244 10.08 0.35 -7.94
CA VAL A 244 10.18 -1.11 -7.86
C VAL A 244 11.65 -1.54 -7.78
N MET A 245 11.89 -2.57 -6.98
CA MET A 245 13.16 -3.27 -6.88
C MET A 245 12.93 -4.78 -6.84
N ASN A 246 13.96 -5.57 -7.17
CA ASN A 246 13.82 -7.03 -7.24
C ASN A 246 13.75 -7.69 -5.86
N TYR A 247 14.37 -7.07 -4.87
CA TYR A 247 14.30 -7.47 -3.46
C TYR A 247 14.53 -6.26 -2.56
N THR A 248 14.05 -6.30 -1.32
CA THR A 248 14.34 -5.25 -0.33
C THR A 248 15.85 -5.12 -0.10
N HIS A 249 16.36 -3.90 -0.01
CA HIS A 249 17.79 -3.59 0.07
C HIS A 249 18.62 -3.76 -1.22
N GLU A 250 17.99 -4.01 -2.38
CA GLU A 250 18.69 -3.97 -3.67
C GLU A 250 19.35 -2.60 -3.89
N LYS A 251 18.63 -1.55 -3.50
CA LYS A 251 19.08 -0.16 -3.56
C LYS A 251 18.40 0.66 -2.46
N PRO A 252 18.95 1.83 -2.10
CA PRO A 252 18.25 2.75 -1.21
C PRO A 252 16.87 3.12 -1.75
N VAL A 253 15.92 3.40 -0.85
CA VAL A 253 14.58 3.90 -1.23
C VAL A 253 14.72 5.32 -1.77
N TYR A 254 14.84 5.43 -3.10
CA TYR A 254 15.13 6.67 -3.79
C TYR A 254 14.62 6.65 -5.24
N PRO A 255 13.90 7.69 -5.72
CA PRO A 255 13.25 8.73 -4.91
C PRO A 255 12.09 8.19 -4.09
N LEU A 256 11.72 8.88 -3.02
CA LEU A 256 10.46 8.63 -2.35
C LEU A 256 9.36 9.44 -3.04
N ILE A 257 8.26 8.77 -3.39
CA ILE A 257 7.19 9.36 -4.19
C ILE A 257 5.94 9.50 -3.33
N PHE A 258 5.31 10.67 -3.33
CA PHE A 258 4.01 10.89 -2.71
C PHE A 258 2.94 11.10 -3.79
N GLU A 259 2.00 10.20 -3.91
CA GLU A 259 0.79 10.38 -4.71
C GLU A 259 -0.22 11.19 -3.91
N VAL A 260 -0.59 12.38 -4.41
CA VAL A 260 -1.44 13.33 -3.68
C VAL A 260 -2.77 13.49 -4.40
N PHE A 261 -3.84 13.13 -3.71
CA PHE A 261 -5.22 13.28 -4.16
C PHE A 261 -5.86 14.44 -3.39
N PRO A 262 -6.04 15.61 -4.01
CA PRO A 262 -6.47 16.82 -3.31
C PRO A 262 -7.79 16.64 -2.56
N ALA A 263 -7.82 17.11 -1.33
CA ALA A 263 -9.05 17.21 -0.55
C ALA A 263 -10.01 18.27 -1.12
N PRO A 264 -11.32 18.21 -0.82
CA PRO A 264 -12.25 19.28 -1.07
C PRO A 264 -11.76 20.61 -0.49
N LYS A 265 -12.29 21.73 -1.02
CA LYS A 265 -11.94 23.07 -0.47
C LYS A 265 -12.36 23.16 0.98
N GLY A 266 -11.42 23.57 1.83
CA GLY A 266 -11.63 23.70 3.29
C GLY A 266 -11.15 22.48 4.09
N GLU A 267 -10.78 21.40 3.42
CA GLU A 267 -10.21 20.18 4.02
C GLU A 267 -8.73 20.04 3.66
N GLU A 268 -8.04 19.17 4.38
CA GLU A 268 -6.59 18.91 4.20
C GLU A 268 -6.34 17.40 4.03
N ALA A 269 -5.58 17.04 3.01
CA ALA A 269 -4.96 15.72 2.93
C ALA A 269 -3.70 15.71 3.80
N SER A 270 -3.50 14.67 4.59
CA SER A 270 -2.32 14.54 5.45
C SER A 270 -1.84 13.10 5.53
N PHE A 271 -0.53 12.94 5.64
CA PHE A 271 0.11 11.66 5.90
C PHE A 271 1.43 11.90 6.64
N THR A 272 1.74 11.08 7.64
CA THR A 272 3.04 11.14 8.32
C THR A 272 3.83 9.89 8.01
N LEU A 273 4.82 10.01 7.12
CA LEU A 273 5.70 8.92 6.76
C LEU A 273 6.56 8.50 7.96
N TYR A 274 6.63 7.19 8.21
CA TYR A 274 7.50 6.59 9.20
C TYR A 274 8.64 5.80 8.55
N GLU A 275 9.86 5.96 9.06
CA GLU A 275 11.07 5.27 8.60
C GLU A 275 11.98 4.93 9.78
N ASP A 276 12.64 3.78 9.73
CA ASP A 276 13.70 3.35 10.63
C ASP A 276 14.63 2.35 9.91
N GLU A 277 15.62 1.76 10.62
CA GLU A 277 16.58 0.81 10.03
C GLU A 277 15.94 -0.52 9.56
N GLY A 278 14.70 -0.83 9.95
CA GLY A 278 13.97 -2.02 9.51
C GLY A 278 14.35 -3.32 10.23
N GLU A 279 15.60 -3.57 10.50
CA GLU A 279 16.08 -4.85 11.06
C GLU A 279 16.48 -4.81 12.54
N ASP A 280 16.78 -3.64 13.06
CA ASP A 280 17.26 -3.47 14.44
C ASP A 280 16.16 -3.06 15.44
N LEU A 281 16.52 -2.89 16.70
CA LEU A 281 15.65 -2.44 17.78
C LEU A 281 15.78 -0.93 18.07
N GLY A 282 16.36 -0.16 17.19
CA GLY A 282 16.57 1.28 17.33
C GLY A 282 15.25 2.04 17.56
N TYR A 283 14.15 1.61 16.94
CA TYR A 283 12.84 2.21 17.13
C TYR A 283 12.35 2.24 18.58
N GLN A 284 12.82 1.32 19.45
CA GLN A 284 12.52 1.30 20.87
C GLN A 284 13.29 2.39 21.67
N ARG A 285 14.28 3.02 21.04
CA ARG A 285 15.11 4.10 21.60
C ARG A 285 14.87 5.42 20.89
N ASP A 286 13.72 5.55 20.18
CA ASP A 286 13.36 6.69 19.34
C ASP A 286 14.28 6.91 18.13
N GLU A 287 15.01 5.88 17.69
CA GLU A 287 15.86 5.91 16.49
C GLU A 287 15.00 5.65 15.24
N PHE A 288 14.24 6.65 14.85
CA PHE A 288 13.35 6.66 13.68
C PHE A 288 13.20 8.05 13.10
N ALA A 289 12.56 8.15 11.95
CA ALA A 289 12.15 9.41 11.34
C ALA A 289 10.63 9.42 11.09
N LYS A 290 9.97 10.54 11.41
CA LYS A 290 8.60 10.84 11.01
C LYS A 290 8.61 12.12 10.17
N THR A 291 8.08 12.06 8.95
CA THR A 291 8.01 13.21 8.04
C THR A 291 6.55 13.53 7.73
N PRO A 292 5.97 14.58 8.33
CA PRO A 292 4.60 15.00 8.05
C PRO A 292 4.52 15.63 6.65
N VAL A 293 3.51 15.22 5.87
CA VAL A 293 3.17 15.81 4.57
C VAL A 293 1.71 16.21 4.58
N ARG A 294 1.40 17.43 4.13
CA ARG A 294 0.04 17.97 4.09
C ARG A 294 -0.22 18.66 2.77
N PHE A 295 -1.45 18.55 2.29
CA PHE A 295 -1.87 19.21 1.06
C PHE A 295 -3.28 19.75 1.20
N ARG A 296 -3.46 21.05 0.95
CA ARG A 296 -4.77 21.69 1.04
C ARG A 296 -5.07 22.58 -0.17
N THR A 297 -6.34 22.70 -0.47
CA THR A 297 -6.85 23.62 -1.47
C THR A 297 -7.04 25.00 -0.86
N GLU A 298 -6.39 26.03 -1.42
CA GLU A 298 -6.48 27.42 -1.01
C GLU A 298 -7.20 28.27 -2.06
N GLU A 299 -7.49 29.53 -1.71
CA GLU A 299 -8.00 30.46 -2.70
C GLU A 299 -6.92 30.78 -3.75
N GLY A 300 -7.22 30.44 -5.01
CA GLY A 300 -6.31 30.64 -6.14
C GLY A 300 -5.20 29.61 -6.29
N GLY A 301 -5.25 28.47 -5.57
CA GLY A 301 -4.28 27.41 -5.77
C GLY A 301 -4.25 26.31 -4.72
N TYR A 302 -3.06 25.81 -4.46
CA TYR A 302 -2.83 24.74 -3.47
C TYR A 302 -1.59 25.05 -2.64
N LEU A 303 -1.58 24.56 -1.40
CA LEU A 303 -0.43 24.57 -0.52
C LEU A 303 -0.05 23.12 -0.18
N LEU A 304 1.17 22.72 -0.58
CA LEU A 304 1.83 21.50 -0.12
C LEU A 304 2.82 21.89 0.99
N SER A 305 2.73 21.23 2.12
CA SER A 305 3.66 21.43 3.24
C SER A 305 4.34 20.11 3.58
N VAL A 306 5.66 20.13 3.65
CA VAL A 306 6.47 19.06 4.22
C VAL A 306 6.94 19.57 5.57
N GLY A 307 6.57 18.89 6.66
CA GLY A 307 7.00 19.28 8.01
C GLY A 307 8.47 18.96 8.28
N ALA A 308 9.03 19.58 9.29
CA ALA A 308 10.34 19.18 9.78
C ALA A 308 10.29 17.71 10.23
N ARG A 309 11.37 16.98 9.92
CA ARG A 309 11.50 15.58 10.32
C ARG A 309 11.60 15.46 11.83
N GLU A 310 10.76 14.61 12.39
CA GLU A 310 10.76 14.26 13.81
C GLU A 310 11.52 12.95 14.03
N GLY A 311 12.02 12.74 15.25
CA GLY A 311 12.82 11.58 15.64
C GLY A 311 14.31 11.88 15.70
N LYS A 312 15.09 10.89 16.13
CA LYS A 312 16.54 10.99 16.29
C LYS A 312 17.22 9.65 16.02
N GLY A 313 18.49 9.67 15.77
CA GLY A 313 19.32 8.45 15.72
C GLY A 313 19.23 7.64 14.43
N TYR A 314 18.16 7.77 13.66
CA TYR A 314 18.04 7.13 12.35
C TYR A 314 18.61 8.05 11.24
N ALA A 315 19.59 7.54 10.53
CA ALA A 315 20.19 8.24 9.40
C ALA A 315 19.40 7.95 8.12
N VAL A 316 18.48 8.83 7.75
CA VAL A 316 17.78 8.74 6.48
C VAL A 316 18.78 8.68 5.32
N PRO A 317 18.65 7.74 4.36
CA PRO A 317 19.54 7.66 3.22
C PRO A 317 19.64 9.00 2.48
N ALA A 318 20.86 9.49 2.31
CA ALA A 318 21.15 10.77 1.66
C ALA A 318 22.28 10.59 0.63
N PRO A 319 22.28 11.35 -0.49
CA PRO A 319 21.24 12.31 -0.86
C PRO A 319 19.97 11.62 -1.38
N ARG A 320 18.79 12.20 -1.12
CA ARG A 320 17.54 11.72 -1.75
C ARG A 320 16.60 12.87 -2.07
N ASN A 321 15.69 12.62 -3.02
CA ASN A 321 14.61 13.53 -3.39
C ASN A 321 13.25 12.98 -3.00
N PHE A 322 12.32 13.89 -2.73
CA PHE A 322 10.90 13.63 -2.80
C PHE A 322 10.37 13.95 -4.20
N ILE A 323 9.45 13.14 -4.70
CA ILE A 323 8.63 13.43 -5.87
C ILE A 323 7.18 13.48 -5.42
N PHE A 324 6.53 14.62 -5.55
CA PHE A 324 5.10 14.78 -5.31
C PHE A 324 4.36 14.69 -6.64
N ARG A 325 3.55 13.65 -6.83
CA ARG A 325 2.64 13.48 -7.97
C ARG A 325 1.24 13.90 -7.53
N MET A 326 0.84 15.10 -7.89
CA MET A 326 -0.43 15.71 -7.48
C MET A 326 -1.44 15.58 -8.62
N TYR A 327 -2.55 14.90 -8.38
CA TYR A 327 -3.63 14.68 -9.35
C TYR A 327 -4.58 15.89 -9.36
N LEU A 328 -4.29 16.88 -10.21
CA LEU A 328 -4.98 18.17 -10.23
C LEU A 328 -5.96 18.28 -11.41
N LYS A 329 -7.07 18.98 -11.22
CA LYS A 329 -8.02 19.26 -12.30
C LYS A 329 -7.51 20.34 -13.29
N THR A 330 -6.61 21.21 -12.81
CA THR A 330 -6.12 22.37 -13.56
C THR A 330 -4.62 22.53 -13.40
N ALA A 331 -3.94 22.84 -14.52
CA ALA A 331 -2.51 23.09 -14.54
C ALA A 331 -2.13 24.31 -13.67
N PRO A 332 -1.15 24.21 -12.76
CA PRO A 332 -0.61 25.38 -12.09
C PRO A 332 0.04 26.35 -13.09
N LYS A 333 -0.16 27.65 -12.89
CA LYS A 333 0.58 28.72 -13.62
C LYS A 333 2.03 28.82 -13.16
N GLY A 334 2.30 28.39 -11.93
CA GLY A 334 3.64 28.38 -11.38
C GLY A 334 3.69 27.78 -9.99
N ILE A 335 4.87 27.32 -9.63
CA ILE A 335 5.17 26.78 -8.29
C ILE A 335 6.27 27.63 -7.65
N THR A 336 6.11 27.90 -6.36
CA THR A 336 7.14 28.55 -5.53
C THR A 336 7.40 27.70 -4.28
N VAL A 337 8.65 27.60 -3.86
CA VAL A 337 9.08 26.99 -2.60
C VAL A 337 9.70 28.08 -1.75
N GLN A 338 9.13 28.32 -0.56
CA GLN A 338 9.56 29.42 0.32
C GLN A 338 9.67 30.77 -0.44
N GLY A 339 8.70 31.05 -1.34
CA GLY A 339 8.65 32.27 -2.16
C GLY A 339 9.54 32.29 -3.40
N LYS A 340 10.46 31.35 -3.57
CA LYS A 340 11.35 31.25 -4.75
C LYS A 340 10.67 30.46 -5.85
N LYS A 341 10.69 30.94 -7.10
CA LYS A 341 10.14 30.24 -8.26
C LYS A 341 10.87 28.93 -8.55
N VAL A 342 10.12 27.87 -8.77
CA VAL A 342 10.64 26.58 -9.21
C VAL A 342 10.59 26.48 -10.75
N LYS A 343 11.66 25.97 -11.34
CA LYS A 343 11.78 25.83 -12.80
C LYS A 343 10.80 24.75 -13.31
N LYS A 344 10.05 25.10 -14.35
CA LYS A 344 9.22 24.14 -15.08
C LYS A 344 10.07 23.37 -16.09
N VAL A 345 9.90 22.05 -16.14
CA VAL A 345 10.55 21.15 -17.10
C VAL A 345 9.50 20.29 -17.82
N LYS A 346 9.89 19.53 -18.84
CA LYS A 346 9.04 18.52 -19.43
C LYS A 346 8.90 17.31 -18.50
N PRO A 347 7.77 16.55 -18.49
CA PRO A 347 7.57 15.40 -17.62
C PRO A 347 8.73 14.39 -17.69
N GLU A 348 9.24 14.08 -18.88
CA GLU A 348 10.31 13.12 -19.09
C GLU A 348 11.60 13.50 -18.34
N ARG A 349 11.92 14.82 -18.29
CA ARG A 349 13.11 15.34 -17.59
C ARG A 349 12.99 15.33 -16.06
N LEU A 350 11.79 15.20 -15.53
CA LEU A 350 11.62 15.15 -14.07
C LEU A 350 12.05 13.79 -13.53
N GLU A 351 11.87 12.73 -14.32
CA GLU A 351 12.20 11.34 -13.98
C GLU A 351 13.58 10.90 -14.52
N GLU A 352 14.15 11.65 -15.49
CA GLU A 352 15.50 11.42 -16.00
C GLU A 352 16.55 11.75 -14.92
N ASN A 353 17.37 10.76 -14.59
CA ASN A 353 18.51 10.85 -13.67
C ASN A 353 18.21 11.55 -12.33
N PRO A 354 17.48 10.91 -11.42
CA PRO A 354 17.35 11.42 -10.05
C PRO A 354 18.72 11.58 -9.36
N ASP A 355 19.75 10.87 -9.83
CA ASP A 355 21.08 10.83 -9.21
C ASP A 355 21.97 12.02 -9.62
N ASP A 356 21.78 12.63 -10.80
CA ASP A 356 22.67 13.66 -11.34
C ASP A 356 22.43 15.05 -10.75
N ASP A 357 21.25 15.35 -10.20
CA ASP A 357 20.93 16.66 -9.63
C ASP A 357 19.97 16.54 -8.44
N THR A 358 20.54 16.12 -7.30
CA THR A 358 19.82 15.97 -6.04
C THR A 358 19.50 17.30 -5.36
N GLU A 359 20.09 18.42 -5.82
CA GLU A 359 19.92 19.74 -5.21
C GLU A 359 18.88 20.61 -5.91
N SER A 360 18.53 20.34 -7.18
CA SER A 360 17.60 21.19 -7.91
C SER A 360 16.14 20.84 -7.68
N MET A 361 15.33 21.88 -7.50
CA MET A 361 13.88 21.77 -7.50
C MET A 361 13.35 22.02 -8.90
N VAL A 362 12.54 21.09 -9.41
CA VAL A 362 11.90 21.21 -10.72
C VAL A 362 10.47 20.68 -10.66
N TRP A 363 9.60 21.21 -11.53
CA TRP A 363 8.23 20.72 -11.64
C TRP A 363 7.80 20.54 -13.09
N SER A 364 6.84 19.68 -13.30
CA SER A 364 6.22 19.42 -14.61
C SER A 364 4.71 19.34 -14.52
N TRP A 365 4.06 19.44 -15.65
CA TRP A 365 2.63 19.21 -15.83
C TRP A 365 2.42 18.30 -17.03
N ASP A 366 1.83 17.16 -16.77
CA ASP A 366 1.35 16.28 -17.82
C ASP A 366 -0.15 16.54 -18.08
N LYS A 367 -0.44 17.07 -19.26
CA LYS A 367 -1.82 17.41 -19.64
C LYS A 367 -2.67 16.17 -19.90
N ALA A 368 -2.08 15.07 -20.31
CA ALA A 368 -2.81 13.85 -20.64
C ALA A 368 -3.37 13.16 -19.40
N THR A 369 -2.57 13.17 -18.31
CA THR A 369 -2.91 12.49 -17.05
C THR A 369 -3.45 13.45 -15.98
N GLY A 370 -3.30 14.77 -16.14
CA GLY A 370 -3.64 15.74 -15.10
C GLY A 370 -2.69 15.71 -13.91
N ILE A 371 -1.45 15.22 -14.09
CA ILE A 371 -0.47 15.10 -13.02
C ILE A 371 0.46 16.31 -13.02
N CYS A 372 0.50 16.99 -11.89
CA CYS A 372 1.54 17.95 -11.55
C CYS A 372 2.60 17.26 -10.70
N SER A 373 3.81 17.11 -11.23
CA SER A 373 4.92 16.49 -10.51
C SER A 373 5.92 17.55 -10.05
N LEU A 374 6.31 17.50 -8.77
CA LEU A 374 7.36 18.33 -8.18
C LEU A 374 8.46 17.42 -7.63
N ARG A 375 9.70 17.60 -8.08
CA ARG A 375 10.88 17.01 -7.46
C ARG A 375 11.56 18.04 -6.58
N MET A 376 11.88 17.65 -5.35
CA MET A 376 12.61 18.49 -4.39
C MET A 376 13.53 17.66 -3.49
N PRO A 377 14.69 18.22 -3.04
CA PRO A 377 15.57 17.54 -2.09
C PRO A 377 14.87 17.26 -0.76
N ASP A 378 15.13 16.07 -0.19
CA ASP A 378 14.76 15.75 1.19
C ASP A 378 15.85 16.28 2.14
N ARG A 379 15.61 17.41 2.74
CA ARG A 379 16.53 18.04 3.71
C ARG A 379 16.13 17.81 5.17
N GLY A 380 15.00 17.13 5.42
CA GLY A 380 14.46 16.97 6.76
C GLY A 380 13.96 18.27 7.42
N GLU A 381 13.89 19.35 6.67
CA GLU A 381 13.45 20.68 7.13
C GLU A 381 12.03 21.00 6.68
N GLU A 382 11.36 21.90 7.42
CA GLU A 382 10.04 22.38 6.98
C GLU A 382 10.14 23.09 5.62
N SER A 383 9.23 22.71 4.72
CA SER A 383 9.11 23.35 3.40
C SER A 383 7.65 23.64 3.08
N ARG A 384 7.41 24.86 2.55
CA ARG A 384 6.09 25.32 2.09
C ARG A 384 6.13 25.60 0.61
N ILE A 385 5.28 24.90 -0.11
CA ILE A 385 5.22 24.90 -1.57
C ILE A 385 3.84 25.41 -2.01
N SER A 386 3.83 26.57 -2.67
CA SER A 386 2.59 27.17 -3.18
C SER A 386 2.46 26.92 -4.68
N LEU A 387 1.32 26.37 -5.08
CA LEU A 387 0.93 26.14 -6.47
C LEU A 387 -0.16 27.15 -6.84
N ARG A 388 0.09 28.09 -7.75
CA ARG A 388 -0.92 29.08 -8.21
C ARG A 388 -1.69 28.55 -9.41
N LEU A 389 -3.01 28.67 -9.39
CA LEU A 389 -3.91 28.40 -10.50
C LEU A 389 -4.18 29.63 -11.39
#